data_c616fd1d832438d2873478972e51f727
#
_entry.id   c616fd1d832438d2873478972e51f727
#
_cell.length_a   1.000
_cell.length_b   1.000
_cell.length_c   1.000
_cell.angle_alpha   90.00
_cell.angle_beta   90.00
_cell.angle_gamma   90.00
#
_symmetry.space_group_name_H-M   'P 1'
#
loop_
_entity.id
_entity.type
_entity.pdbx_description
1 polymer ?
#
loop_
_entity_poly.entity_id
_entity_poly.type
_entity_poly.pdbx_seq_one_letter_code
_entity_poly.pdbx_strand_id
1 'polypeptide(L)'
;MTQLSVNVNKIAVLRNSRGGAEPDVVRAAQACLDAGAHGITVHPRPDRRHITAEDVLALSTLTRARGVEFNIEGNPFAPPREGYPGLLPLCEQTRPAQATLVPDGDGQITSDHGFDFERDVERLRPLIAQLKAMGCRVSLFVDAGNPSLEQAAEVGADRIELYTGPYAEAHAAGDAAAMLELFATAARRAQAVGLGVNAGHDLSQDNLRDFLGHVPDVLEVSIGHALIGEALYDGLDATVRGYLALL
;
A
#
# COMPACT_ATOMS: atom_id res chain seq x y z
N MET A 1 10.44 4.51 -14.17
CA MET A 1 9.03 4.87 -14.37
C MET A 1 8.27 4.31 -13.19
N THR A 2 7.51 5.14 -12.51
CA THR A 2 6.70 4.78 -11.34
C THR A 2 5.57 3.83 -11.73
N GLN A 3 5.27 2.82 -10.90
CA GLN A 3 4.18 1.87 -11.14
C GLN A 3 2.93 2.28 -10.36
N LEU A 4 1.75 2.07 -10.92
CA LEU A 4 0.47 2.23 -10.23
C LEU A 4 -0.03 0.87 -9.72
N SER A 5 -0.12 0.71 -8.41
CA SER A 5 -0.86 -0.39 -7.77
C SER A 5 -2.21 0.14 -7.27
N VAL A 6 -3.31 -0.46 -7.72
CA VAL A 6 -4.64 -0.02 -7.27
C VAL A 6 -5.04 -0.79 -6.02
N ASN A 7 -5.27 -0.04 -4.92
CA ASN A 7 -5.76 -0.62 -3.69
C ASN A 7 -7.30 -0.73 -3.72
N VAL A 8 -7.81 -1.95 -3.77
CA VAL A 8 -9.25 -2.23 -3.94
C VAL A 8 -10.04 -2.36 -2.64
N ASN A 9 -9.46 -1.99 -1.50
CA ASN A 9 -10.12 -2.11 -0.18
C ASN A 9 -11.48 -1.40 -0.14
N LYS A 10 -11.61 -0.22 -0.77
CA LYS A 10 -12.87 0.56 -0.74
C LYS A 10 -14.00 -0.10 -1.53
N ILE A 11 -13.70 -0.88 -2.54
CA ILE A 11 -14.69 -1.73 -3.22
C ILE A 11 -15.25 -2.76 -2.23
N ALA A 12 -14.38 -3.41 -1.45
CA ALA A 12 -14.80 -4.35 -0.42
C ALA A 12 -15.60 -3.68 0.72
N VAL A 13 -15.23 -2.44 1.12
CA VAL A 13 -16.03 -1.66 2.09
C VAL A 13 -17.46 -1.48 1.57
N LEU A 14 -17.61 -1.06 0.31
CA LEU A 14 -18.92 -0.85 -0.30
C LEU A 14 -19.73 -2.16 -0.37
N ARG A 15 -19.12 -3.27 -0.79
CA ARG A 15 -19.73 -4.61 -0.77
C ARG A 15 -20.21 -4.98 0.64
N ASN A 16 -19.33 -4.84 1.64
CA ASN A 16 -19.61 -5.27 3.01
C ASN A 16 -20.69 -4.44 3.68
N SER A 17 -20.92 -3.19 3.24
CA SER A 17 -21.96 -2.32 3.80
C SER A 17 -23.39 -2.91 3.72
N ARG A 18 -23.60 -3.90 2.81
CA ARG A 18 -24.89 -4.61 2.66
C ARG A 18 -24.80 -6.11 2.92
N GLY A 19 -23.59 -6.65 3.16
CA GLY A 19 -23.39 -8.09 3.36
C GLY A 19 -23.67 -8.94 2.12
N GLY A 20 -23.63 -8.36 0.92
CA GLY A 20 -23.84 -9.05 -0.36
C GLY A 20 -22.52 -9.40 -1.06
N ALA A 21 -22.61 -9.77 -2.35
CA ALA A 21 -21.47 -10.06 -3.21
C ALA A 21 -21.04 -8.88 -4.09
N GLU A 22 -21.89 -7.86 -4.20
CA GLU A 22 -21.64 -6.68 -5.06
C GLU A 22 -21.36 -5.41 -4.23
N PRO A 23 -20.45 -4.53 -4.75
CA PRO A 23 -19.64 -4.71 -5.95
C PRO A 23 -18.59 -5.82 -5.78
N ASP A 24 -18.39 -6.64 -6.81
CA ASP A 24 -17.41 -7.72 -6.83
C ASP A 24 -15.98 -7.16 -6.90
N VAL A 25 -15.16 -7.52 -5.90
CA VAL A 25 -13.78 -7.01 -5.75
C VAL A 25 -12.87 -7.53 -6.86
N VAL A 26 -13.05 -8.77 -7.28
CA VAL A 26 -12.25 -9.38 -8.36
C VAL A 26 -12.59 -8.73 -9.70
N ARG A 27 -13.86 -8.50 -9.98
CA ARG A 27 -14.32 -7.75 -11.17
C ARG A 27 -13.78 -6.32 -11.20
N ALA A 28 -13.77 -5.65 -10.05
CA ALA A 28 -13.21 -4.29 -9.96
C ALA A 28 -11.69 -4.29 -10.19
N ALA A 29 -10.95 -5.24 -9.61
CA ALA A 29 -9.52 -5.41 -9.85
C ALA A 29 -9.25 -5.71 -11.33
N GLN A 30 -10.04 -6.57 -11.95
CA GLN A 30 -9.96 -6.84 -13.40
C GLN A 30 -10.12 -5.57 -14.23
N ALA A 31 -11.12 -4.74 -13.94
CA ALA A 31 -11.33 -3.48 -14.65
C ALA A 31 -10.13 -2.52 -14.49
N CYS A 32 -9.53 -2.45 -13.29
CA CYS A 32 -8.32 -1.66 -13.06
C CYS A 32 -7.15 -2.16 -13.93
N LEU A 33 -6.94 -3.48 -13.99
CA LEU A 33 -5.88 -4.08 -14.80
C LEU A 33 -6.13 -3.91 -16.29
N ASP A 34 -7.38 -4.00 -16.75
CA ASP A 34 -7.76 -3.77 -18.16
C ASP A 34 -7.56 -2.30 -18.56
N ALA A 35 -7.68 -1.37 -17.61
CA ALA A 35 -7.36 0.05 -17.78
C ALA A 35 -5.85 0.35 -17.82
N GLY A 36 -5.01 -0.62 -17.43
CA GLY A 36 -3.55 -0.52 -17.50
C GLY A 36 -2.83 -0.41 -16.14
N ALA A 37 -3.52 -0.60 -15.02
CA ALA A 37 -2.85 -0.67 -13.70
C ALA A 37 -1.76 -1.75 -13.70
N HIS A 38 -0.63 -1.47 -13.03
CA HIS A 38 0.54 -2.35 -13.01
C HIS A 38 0.45 -3.41 -11.91
N GLY A 39 -0.41 -3.20 -10.91
CA GLY A 39 -0.60 -4.13 -9.80
C GLY A 39 -1.89 -3.89 -9.04
N ILE A 40 -2.17 -4.81 -8.12
CA ILE A 40 -3.29 -4.73 -7.18
C ILE A 40 -2.75 -4.81 -5.76
N THR A 41 -3.22 -3.92 -4.91
CA THR A 41 -2.93 -3.91 -3.48
C THR A 41 -4.18 -4.21 -2.67
N VAL A 42 -4.01 -4.98 -1.60
CA VAL A 42 -5.06 -5.28 -0.62
C VAL A 42 -4.54 -5.23 0.80
N HIS A 43 -5.41 -4.84 1.74
CA HIS A 43 -5.10 -4.83 3.17
C HIS A 43 -6.14 -5.64 3.94
N PRO A 44 -5.99 -6.97 4.06
CA PRO A 44 -6.87 -7.76 4.92
C PRO A 44 -6.63 -7.40 6.39
N ARG A 45 -7.63 -6.78 7.03
CA ARG A 45 -7.57 -6.45 8.45
C ARG A 45 -8.18 -7.55 9.33
N PRO A 46 -7.72 -7.68 10.60
CA PRO A 46 -8.24 -8.69 11.52
C PRO A 46 -9.75 -8.58 11.80
N ASP A 47 -10.32 -7.38 11.69
CA ASP A 47 -11.75 -7.12 11.89
C ASP A 47 -12.62 -7.35 10.63
N ARG A 48 -11.97 -7.67 9.50
CA ARG A 48 -12.63 -7.98 8.22
C ARG A 48 -13.55 -6.86 7.70
N ARG A 49 -13.27 -5.61 8.06
CA ARG A 49 -14.09 -4.45 7.65
C ARG A 49 -14.16 -4.25 6.13
N HIS A 50 -13.18 -4.77 5.39
CA HIS A 50 -13.13 -4.71 3.91
C HIS A 50 -12.67 -6.04 3.31
N ILE A 51 -11.40 -6.18 2.89
CA ILE A 51 -10.85 -7.38 2.27
C ILE A 51 -10.87 -8.56 3.23
N THR A 52 -11.38 -9.69 2.77
CA THR A 52 -11.38 -10.97 3.48
C THR A 52 -10.24 -11.88 3.01
N ALA A 53 -9.99 -12.99 3.72
CA ALA A 53 -8.99 -13.97 3.29
C ALA A 53 -9.36 -14.60 1.93
N GLU A 54 -10.64 -14.81 1.68
CA GLU A 54 -11.17 -15.32 0.41
C GLU A 54 -10.90 -14.36 -0.75
N ASP A 55 -11.06 -13.04 -0.52
CA ASP A 55 -10.71 -12.01 -1.51
C ASP A 55 -9.22 -12.06 -1.86
N VAL A 56 -8.35 -12.20 -0.85
CA VAL A 56 -6.89 -12.30 -1.04
C VAL A 56 -6.54 -13.49 -1.94
N LEU A 57 -7.13 -14.66 -1.71
CA LEU A 57 -6.90 -15.86 -2.52
C LEU A 57 -7.38 -15.67 -3.96
N ALA A 58 -8.57 -15.10 -4.14
CA ALA A 58 -9.15 -14.86 -5.47
C ALA A 58 -8.34 -13.84 -6.26
N LEU A 59 -7.94 -12.73 -5.64
CA LEU A 59 -7.12 -11.68 -6.26
C LEU A 59 -5.70 -12.16 -6.57
N SER A 60 -5.10 -12.99 -5.72
CA SER A 60 -3.82 -13.63 -6.01
C SER A 60 -3.89 -14.51 -7.26
N THR A 61 -5.00 -15.22 -7.45
CA THR A 61 -5.24 -16.04 -8.66
C THR A 61 -5.35 -15.16 -9.89
N LEU A 62 -6.11 -14.07 -9.82
CA LEU A 62 -6.27 -13.10 -10.91
C LEU A 62 -4.93 -12.47 -11.30
N THR A 63 -4.20 -11.91 -10.35
CA THR A 63 -2.95 -11.18 -10.61
C THR A 63 -1.86 -12.09 -11.17
N ARG A 64 -1.78 -13.33 -10.67
CA ARG A 64 -0.89 -14.36 -11.24
C ARG A 64 -1.24 -14.71 -12.67
N ALA A 65 -2.54 -14.90 -12.99
CA ALA A 65 -3.00 -15.19 -14.35
C ALA A 65 -2.71 -14.03 -15.31
N ARG A 66 -2.69 -12.80 -14.80
CA ARG A 66 -2.40 -11.58 -15.58
C ARG A 66 -0.90 -11.25 -15.65
N GLY A 67 -0.06 -11.91 -14.87
CA GLY A 67 1.37 -11.63 -14.80
C GLY A 67 1.71 -10.24 -14.23
N VAL A 68 0.87 -9.71 -13.32
CA VAL A 68 1.03 -8.39 -12.68
C VAL A 68 1.36 -8.53 -11.21
N GLU A 69 1.86 -7.46 -10.60
CA GLU A 69 2.21 -7.47 -9.18
C GLU A 69 0.98 -7.56 -8.27
N PHE A 70 1.13 -8.33 -7.19
CA PHE A 70 0.18 -8.39 -6.08
C PHE A 70 0.89 -7.98 -4.79
N ASN A 71 0.35 -6.98 -4.10
CA ASN A 71 0.83 -6.50 -2.82
C ASN A 71 -0.20 -6.79 -1.73
N ILE A 72 0.23 -7.39 -0.63
CA ILE A 72 -0.60 -7.57 0.57
C ILE A 72 -0.03 -6.69 1.68
N GLU A 73 -0.87 -5.77 2.18
CA GLU A 73 -0.57 -4.92 3.32
C GLU A 73 -1.12 -5.55 4.60
N GLY A 74 -0.48 -5.30 5.73
CA GLY A 74 -1.03 -5.69 7.02
C GLY A 74 -0.08 -5.56 8.19
N ASN A 75 -0.65 -5.62 9.40
CA ASN A 75 0.13 -5.63 10.63
C ASN A 75 0.71 -7.05 10.85
N PRO A 76 2.04 -7.21 10.80
CA PRO A 76 2.67 -8.52 10.99
C PRO A 76 2.56 -9.04 12.42
N PHE A 77 2.20 -8.18 13.38
CA PHE A 77 2.03 -8.52 14.79
C PHE A 77 0.59 -8.90 15.14
N ALA A 78 -0.37 -8.69 14.25
CA ALA A 78 -1.77 -9.00 14.49
C ALA A 78 -1.98 -10.53 14.59
N PRO A 79 -2.55 -11.02 15.70
CA PRO A 79 -2.79 -12.46 15.86
C PRO A 79 -3.90 -12.95 14.93
N PRO A 80 -3.91 -14.25 14.59
CA PRO A 80 -5.02 -14.86 13.87
C PRO A 80 -6.35 -14.69 14.63
N ARG A 81 -7.44 -14.55 13.88
CA ARG A 81 -8.83 -14.46 14.38
C ARG A 81 -9.75 -15.23 13.46
N GLU A 82 -11.01 -15.37 13.85
CA GLU A 82 -12.03 -15.99 13.01
C GLU A 82 -12.12 -15.28 11.65
N GLY A 83 -11.88 -16.01 10.57
CA GLY A 83 -11.87 -15.49 9.21
C GLY A 83 -10.66 -14.61 8.84
N TYR A 84 -9.65 -14.51 9.71
CA TYR A 84 -8.37 -13.85 9.45
C TYR A 84 -7.22 -14.73 9.98
N PRO A 85 -6.50 -15.44 9.10
CA PRO A 85 -5.44 -16.37 9.52
C PRO A 85 -4.14 -15.67 9.94
N GLY A 86 -4.02 -14.36 9.72
CA GLY A 86 -2.80 -13.58 9.89
C GLY A 86 -2.13 -13.23 8.57
N LEU A 87 -1.29 -12.18 8.58
CA LEU A 87 -0.60 -11.71 7.38
C LEU A 87 0.36 -12.78 6.80
N LEU A 88 1.22 -13.38 7.64
CA LEU A 88 2.21 -14.35 7.18
C LEU A 88 1.56 -15.60 6.56
N PRO A 89 0.54 -16.23 7.16
CA PRO A 89 -0.19 -17.33 6.52
C PRO A 89 -0.86 -16.95 5.19
N LEU A 90 -1.35 -15.73 5.03
CA LEU A 90 -1.88 -15.25 3.75
C LEU A 90 -0.77 -15.12 2.70
N CYS A 91 0.38 -14.56 3.09
CA CYS A 91 1.55 -14.48 2.20
C CYS A 91 2.11 -15.87 1.85
N GLU A 92 2.10 -16.82 2.79
CA GLU A 92 2.52 -18.20 2.53
C GLU A 92 1.65 -18.89 1.49
N GLN A 93 0.33 -18.71 1.57
CA GLN A 93 -0.64 -19.32 0.65
C GLN A 93 -0.59 -18.68 -0.75
N THR A 94 -0.37 -17.37 -0.82
CA THR A 94 -0.54 -16.61 -2.07
C THR A 94 0.78 -16.25 -2.74
N ARG A 95 1.90 -16.23 -2.00
CA ARG A 95 3.22 -15.82 -2.52
C ARG A 95 3.13 -14.50 -3.30
N PRO A 96 2.71 -13.40 -2.67
CA PRO A 96 2.60 -12.12 -3.35
C PRO A 96 3.97 -11.61 -3.78
N ALA A 97 4.01 -10.76 -4.80
CA ALA A 97 5.24 -10.11 -5.22
C ALA A 97 5.79 -9.19 -4.12
N GLN A 98 4.90 -8.54 -3.37
CA GLN A 98 5.25 -7.63 -2.28
C GLN A 98 4.36 -7.86 -1.05
N ALA A 99 4.94 -7.71 0.12
CA ALA A 99 4.25 -7.58 1.39
C ALA A 99 4.62 -6.23 2.02
N THR A 100 3.64 -5.35 2.21
CA THR A 100 3.83 -4.06 2.88
C THR A 100 3.39 -4.19 4.33
N LEU A 101 4.34 -4.05 5.26
CA LEU A 101 4.06 -4.15 6.68
C LEU A 101 3.65 -2.77 7.22
N VAL A 102 2.55 -2.75 7.98
CA VAL A 102 2.00 -1.54 8.60
C VAL A 102 1.75 -1.78 10.10
N PRO A 103 1.95 -0.79 11.00
CA PRO A 103 1.81 -0.99 12.45
C PRO A 103 0.37 -0.81 12.96
N ASP A 104 -0.64 -1.01 12.14
CA ASP A 104 -2.05 -0.73 12.44
C ASP A 104 -2.58 -1.44 13.67
N GLY A 105 -3.15 -0.69 14.59
CA GLY A 105 -3.91 -1.23 15.73
C GLY A 105 -5.39 -1.49 15.42
N ASP A 106 -6.05 -2.25 16.30
CA ASP A 106 -7.45 -2.64 16.13
C ASP A 106 -8.44 -1.45 16.08
N GLY A 107 -8.15 -0.38 16.81
CA GLY A 107 -9.04 0.80 16.89
C GLY A 107 -8.85 1.83 15.79
N GLN A 108 -7.85 1.68 14.92
CA GLN A 108 -7.55 2.66 13.88
C GLN A 108 -8.51 2.55 12.69
N ILE A 109 -9.01 3.70 12.23
CA ILE A 109 -9.87 3.77 11.03
C ILE A 109 -9.05 3.49 9.76
N THR A 110 -7.83 4.03 9.72
CA THR A 110 -6.89 3.89 8.61
C THR A 110 -5.46 3.81 9.12
N SER A 111 -4.50 3.48 8.27
CA SER A 111 -3.07 3.56 8.58
C SER A 111 -2.68 5.05 8.64
N ASP A 112 -2.31 5.55 9.80
CA ASP A 112 -2.08 6.97 10.08
C ASP A 112 -0.68 7.27 10.64
N HIS A 113 0.19 6.26 10.72
CA HIS A 113 1.59 6.39 11.12
C HIS A 113 2.42 5.18 10.68
N GLY A 114 3.73 5.37 10.55
CA GLY A 114 4.71 4.32 10.25
C GLY A 114 5.23 3.58 11.49
N PHE A 115 6.15 2.63 11.27
CA PHE A 115 6.80 1.90 12.36
C PHE A 115 7.69 2.81 13.22
N ASP A 116 7.66 2.55 14.51
CA ASP A 116 8.64 3.05 15.48
C ASP A 116 9.82 2.06 15.54
N PHE A 117 10.90 2.39 14.84
CA PHE A 117 12.06 1.51 14.76
C PHE A 117 12.81 1.35 16.08
N GLU A 118 12.71 2.28 17.03
CA GLU A 118 13.33 2.10 18.35
C GLU A 118 12.68 0.92 19.12
N ARG A 119 11.38 0.71 18.87
CA ARG A 119 10.59 -0.33 19.54
C ARG A 119 10.50 -1.63 18.73
N ASP A 120 10.37 -1.52 17.40
CA ASP A 120 9.85 -2.62 16.59
C ASP A 120 10.93 -3.40 15.82
N VAL A 121 12.19 -2.92 15.73
CA VAL A 121 13.31 -3.54 14.99
C VAL A 121 13.46 -5.03 15.28
N GLU A 122 13.60 -5.39 16.56
CA GLU A 122 13.86 -6.79 16.95
C GLU A 122 12.65 -7.71 16.66
N ARG A 123 11.46 -7.16 16.65
CA ARG A 123 10.22 -7.90 16.33
C ARG A 123 10.02 -8.05 14.83
N LEU A 124 10.41 -7.05 14.03
CA LEU A 124 10.28 -7.05 12.57
C LEU A 124 11.27 -8.02 11.90
N ARG A 125 12.52 -8.04 12.36
CA ARG A 125 13.61 -8.83 11.75
C ARG A 125 13.24 -10.28 11.42
N PRO A 126 12.72 -11.12 12.36
CA PRO A 126 12.36 -12.50 12.06
C PRO A 126 11.18 -12.63 11.10
N LEU A 127 10.22 -11.69 11.11
CA LEU A 127 9.04 -11.71 10.24
C LEU A 127 9.40 -11.33 8.80
N ILE A 128 10.27 -10.32 8.65
CA ILE A 128 10.83 -9.94 7.34
C ILE A 128 11.62 -11.10 6.75
N ALA A 129 12.47 -11.76 7.54
CA ALA A 129 13.22 -12.93 7.08
C ALA A 129 12.30 -14.07 6.58
N GLN A 130 11.19 -14.33 7.28
CA GLN A 130 10.19 -15.31 6.85
C GLN A 130 9.53 -14.90 5.52
N LEU A 131 9.09 -13.66 5.36
CA LEU A 131 8.48 -13.16 4.13
C LEU A 131 9.46 -13.24 2.94
N LYS A 132 10.71 -12.87 3.15
CA LYS A 132 11.77 -12.98 2.12
C LYS A 132 12.05 -14.44 1.75
N ALA A 133 12.04 -15.38 2.71
CA ALA A 133 12.15 -16.81 2.43
C ALA A 133 10.97 -17.36 1.60
N MET A 134 9.80 -16.70 1.66
CA MET A 134 8.66 -16.98 0.80
C MET A 134 8.79 -16.37 -0.61
N GLY A 135 9.81 -15.56 -0.87
CA GLY A 135 10.04 -14.85 -2.12
C GLY A 135 9.34 -13.49 -2.22
N CYS A 136 8.77 -12.99 -1.13
CA CYS A 136 8.16 -11.66 -1.11
C CYS A 136 9.21 -10.55 -1.02
N ARG A 137 9.06 -9.49 -1.79
CA ARG A 137 9.69 -8.20 -1.54
C ARG A 137 9.00 -7.59 -0.32
N VAL A 138 9.76 -7.09 0.64
CA VAL A 138 9.19 -6.50 1.87
C VAL A 138 9.33 -4.99 1.85
N SER A 139 8.20 -4.30 2.01
CA SER A 139 8.10 -2.85 2.19
C SER A 139 7.63 -2.51 3.61
N LEU A 140 8.18 -1.47 4.22
CA LEU A 140 7.76 -0.99 5.53
C LEU A 140 7.10 0.37 5.42
N PHE A 141 5.93 0.52 6.05
CA PHE A 141 5.22 1.80 6.13
C PHE A 141 5.93 2.73 7.11
N VAL A 142 6.32 3.94 6.66
CA VAL A 142 7.24 4.83 7.38
C VAL A 142 6.81 6.29 7.23
N ASP A 143 6.89 7.03 8.33
CA ASP A 143 6.76 8.49 8.32
C ASP A 143 7.98 9.14 7.69
N ALA A 144 7.79 10.13 6.81
CA ALA A 144 8.89 10.86 6.17
C ALA A 144 9.81 11.57 7.20
N GLY A 145 9.26 11.96 8.35
CA GLY A 145 10.00 12.55 9.46
C GLY A 145 10.71 11.57 10.39
N ASN A 146 10.66 10.26 10.13
CA ASN A 146 11.24 9.26 11.02
C ASN A 146 12.77 9.44 11.13
N PRO A 147 13.32 9.69 12.35
CA PRO A 147 14.75 9.92 12.53
C PRO A 147 15.62 8.69 12.29
N SER A 148 15.03 7.50 12.40
CA SER A 148 15.70 6.20 12.30
C SER A 148 15.28 5.40 11.06
N LEU A 149 14.87 6.09 9.98
CA LEU A 149 14.35 5.50 8.75
C LEU A 149 15.31 4.44 8.14
N GLU A 150 16.62 4.67 8.26
CA GLU A 150 17.67 3.77 7.74
C GLU A 150 17.64 2.38 8.40
N GLN A 151 17.08 2.25 9.59
CA GLN A 151 16.91 0.96 10.26
C GLN A 151 16.00 0.00 9.49
N ALA A 152 15.16 0.50 8.60
CA ALA A 152 14.40 -0.34 7.68
C ALA A 152 15.32 -1.25 6.84
N ALA A 153 16.48 -0.77 6.39
CA ALA A 153 17.48 -1.59 5.70
C ALA A 153 18.14 -2.60 6.64
N GLU A 154 18.42 -2.21 7.88
CA GLU A 154 19.08 -3.07 8.87
C GLU A 154 18.20 -4.27 9.30
N VAL A 155 16.88 -4.11 9.30
CA VAL A 155 15.95 -5.22 9.56
C VAL A 155 15.73 -6.12 8.33
N GLY A 156 16.27 -5.73 7.16
CA GLY A 156 16.26 -6.53 5.94
C GLY A 156 15.11 -6.20 4.98
N ALA A 157 14.42 -5.07 5.14
CA ALA A 157 13.44 -4.61 4.17
C ALA A 157 14.08 -4.31 2.81
N ASP A 158 13.30 -4.41 1.74
CA ASP A 158 13.71 -4.07 0.38
C ASP A 158 13.26 -2.66 -0.01
N ARG A 159 12.14 -2.21 0.58
CA ARG A 159 11.53 -0.91 0.31
C ARG A 159 10.98 -0.28 1.58
N ILE A 160 10.73 1.00 1.51
CA ILE A 160 9.81 1.71 2.40
C ILE A 160 8.61 2.20 1.60
N GLU A 161 7.47 2.36 2.26
CA GLU A 161 6.33 3.10 1.75
C GLU A 161 6.11 4.33 2.63
N LEU A 162 6.25 5.50 2.04
CA LEU A 162 6.09 6.78 2.74
C LEU A 162 4.61 7.09 2.98
N TYR A 163 4.24 7.30 4.23
CA TYR A 163 2.89 7.76 4.61
C TYR A 163 2.66 9.19 4.14
N THR A 164 1.76 9.39 3.21
CA THR A 164 1.56 10.67 2.50
C THR A 164 0.45 11.55 3.05
N GLY A 165 -0.22 11.17 4.14
CA GLY A 165 -1.29 11.97 4.77
C GLY A 165 -0.88 13.41 5.07
N PRO A 166 0.25 13.67 5.78
CA PRO A 166 0.71 15.04 6.07
C PRO A 166 0.97 15.88 4.82
N TYR A 167 1.46 15.27 3.75
CA TYR A 167 1.62 15.95 2.47
C TYR A 167 0.28 16.31 1.84
N ALA A 168 -0.67 15.37 1.80
CA ALA A 168 -1.99 15.58 1.21
C ALA A 168 -2.75 16.72 1.94
N GLU A 169 -2.67 16.77 3.27
CA GLU A 169 -3.22 17.86 4.09
C GLU A 169 -2.57 19.21 3.77
N ALA A 170 -1.24 19.27 3.73
CA ALA A 170 -0.50 20.48 3.40
C ALA A 170 -0.78 20.96 1.96
N HIS A 171 -0.89 20.03 1.02
CA HIS A 171 -1.24 20.34 -0.38
C HIS A 171 -2.65 20.95 -0.47
N ALA A 172 -3.63 20.35 0.20
CA ALA A 172 -5.00 20.87 0.26
C ALA A 172 -5.08 22.27 0.92
N ALA A 173 -4.18 22.57 1.86
CA ALA A 173 -4.06 23.88 2.48
C ALA A 173 -3.27 24.89 1.62
N GLY A 174 -2.68 24.48 0.51
CA GLY A 174 -1.86 25.35 -0.37
C GLY A 174 -0.44 25.64 0.17
N ASP A 175 0.06 24.82 1.11
CA ASP A 175 1.38 24.99 1.75
C ASP A 175 2.17 23.66 1.78
N ALA A 176 2.34 23.05 0.61
CA ALA A 176 2.99 21.75 0.48
C ALA A 176 4.53 21.80 0.43
N ALA A 177 5.15 22.97 0.24
CA ALA A 177 6.57 23.09 -0.09
C ALA A 177 7.49 22.44 0.97
N ALA A 178 7.24 22.71 2.25
CA ALA A 178 8.03 22.15 3.34
C ALA A 178 7.85 20.62 3.44
N MET A 179 6.64 20.11 3.21
CA MET A 179 6.36 18.68 3.18
C MET A 179 7.06 17.99 2.00
N LEU A 180 7.00 18.55 0.81
CA LEU A 180 7.71 18.00 -0.36
C LEU A 180 9.21 17.85 -0.10
N GLU A 181 9.85 18.86 0.53
CA GLU A 181 11.26 18.77 0.90
C GLU A 181 11.54 17.70 1.96
N LEU A 182 10.65 17.54 2.94
CA LEU A 182 10.73 16.47 3.93
C LEU A 182 10.66 15.09 3.26
N PHE A 183 9.69 14.87 2.37
CA PHE A 183 9.52 13.61 1.64
C PHE A 183 10.69 13.33 0.69
N ALA A 184 11.17 14.35 -0.04
CA ALA A 184 12.35 14.22 -0.90
C ALA A 184 13.60 13.86 -0.09
N THR A 185 13.76 14.43 1.10
CA THR A 185 14.86 14.10 2.01
C THR A 185 14.74 12.66 2.52
N ALA A 186 13.55 12.23 2.94
CA ALA A 186 13.31 10.85 3.35
C ALA A 186 13.62 9.84 2.24
N ALA A 187 13.18 10.13 1.01
CA ALA A 187 13.47 9.29 -0.16
C ALA A 187 14.98 9.16 -0.40
N ARG A 188 15.72 10.28 -0.41
CA ARG A 188 17.20 10.26 -0.57
C ARG A 188 17.90 9.48 0.54
N ARG A 189 17.45 9.60 1.80
CA ARG A 189 17.98 8.81 2.94
C ARG A 189 17.76 7.33 2.75
N ALA A 190 16.57 6.91 2.36
CA ALA A 190 16.24 5.51 2.09
C ALA A 190 17.12 4.94 0.96
N GLN A 191 17.21 5.65 -0.15
CA GLN A 191 18.01 5.26 -1.32
C GLN A 191 19.50 5.16 -0.99
N ALA A 192 20.02 6.04 -0.15
CA ALA A 192 21.43 6.02 0.28
C ALA A 192 21.82 4.72 1.02
N VAL A 193 20.87 4.03 1.63
CA VAL A 193 21.07 2.73 2.30
C VAL A 193 20.54 1.55 1.47
N GLY A 194 20.21 1.78 0.21
CA GLY A 194 19.81 0.74 -0.74
C GLY A 194 18.33 0.35 -0.71
N LEU A 195 17.47 1.10 -0.02
CA LEU A 195 16.03 0.87 -0.03
C LEU A 195 15.37 1.49 -1.27
N GLY A 196 14.42 0.77 -1.87
CA GLY A 196 13.47 1.37 -2.80
C GLY A 196 12.44 2.21 -2.06
N VAL A 197 11.82 3.16 -2.77
CA VAL A 197 10.81 4.05 -2.22
C VAL A 197 9.48 3.83 -2.92
N ASN A 198 8.45 3.49 -2.15
CA ASN A 198 7.06 3.51 -2.53
C ASN A 198 6.35 4.68 -1.80
N ALA A 199 5.19 5.05 -2.29
CA ALA A 199 4.31 6.02 -1.64
C ALA A 199 2.84 5.64 -1.91
N GLY A 200 1.91 6.26 -1.20
CA GLY A 200 0.51 5.91 -1.48
C GLY A 200 -0.45 6.61 -0.53
N HIS A 201 -1.38 5.87 0.01
CA HIS A 201 -2.42 6.16 0.97
C HIS A 201 -3.31 7.36 0.60
N ASP A 202 -2.83 8.61 0.67
CA ASP A 202 -3.61 9.84 0.47
C ASP A 202 -3.25 10.60 -0.82
N LEU A 203 -2.51 9.96 -1.74
CA LEU A 203 -2.26 10.52 -3.06
C LEU A 203 -3.53 10.47 -3.92
N SER A 204 -3.75 11.55 -4.69
CA SER A 204 -4.90 11.76 -5.57
C SER A 204 -4.46 12.34 -6.91
N GLN A 205 -5.37 12.44 -7.88
CA GLN A 205 -5.03 13.10 -9.15
C GLN A 205 -4.61 14.57 -8.97
N ASP A 206 -5.08 15.23 -7.91
CA ASP A 206 -4.75 16.63 -7.65
C ASP A 206 -3.30 16.82 -7.16
N ASN A 207 -2.76 15.87 -6.37
CA ASN A 207 -1.48 16.04 -5.68
C ASN A 207 -0.34 15.13 -6.19
N LEU A 208 -0.64 14.07 -6.94
CA LEU A 208 0.31 13.06 -7.36
C LEU A 208 1.44 13.62 -8.25
N ARG A 209 1.10 14.49 -9.21
CA ARG A 209 2.09 15.06 -10.13
C ARG A 209 3.15 15.90 -9.40
N ASP A 210 2.71 16.73 -8.46
CA ASP A 210 3.62 17.57 -7.68
C ASP A 210 4.50 16.71 -6.77
N PHE A 211 3.93 15.67 -6.17
CA PHE A 211 4.68 14.72 -5.36
C PHE A 211 5.80 14.05 -6.16
N LEU A 212 5.46 13.44 -7.30
CA LEU A 212 6.46 12.74 -8.15
C LEU A 212 7.46 13.67 -8.80
N GLY A 213 7.11 14.94 -8.99
CA GLY A 213 8.02 15.96 -9.50
C GLY A 213 9.10 16.40 -8.50
N HIS A 214 8.87 16.18 -7.20
CA HIS A 214 9.78 16.61 -6.13
C HIS A 214 10.47 15.44 -5.42
N VAL A 215 9.76 14.32 -5.21
CA VAL A 215 10.29 13.15 -4.49
C VAL A 215 10.99 12.22 -5.48
N PRO A 216 12.31 12.02 -5.38
CA PRO A 216 13.07 11.30 -6.40
C PRO A 216 12.81 9.80 -6.38
N ASP A 217 12.78 9.20 -7.58
CA ASP A 217 12.82 7.75 -7.82
C ASP A 217 11.79 6.94 -7.01
N VAL A 218 10.55 7.45 -6.92
CA VAL A 218 9.41 6.68 -6.39
C VAL A 218 9.13 5.52 -7.35
N LEU A 219 9.24 4.29 -6.88
CA LEU A 219 9.12 3.09 -7.70
C LEU A 219 7.66 2.67 -7.91
N GLU A 220 6.81 2.89 -6.91
CA GLU A 220 5.40 2.49 -6.93
C GLU A 220 4.56 3.47 -6.12
N VAL A 221 3.35 3.73 -6.60
CA VAL A 221 2.30 4.39 -5.83
C VAL A 221 1.12 3.42 -5.65
N SER A 222 0.71 3.22 -4.38
CA SER A 222 -0.44 2.38 -4.01
C SER A 222 -1.60 3.28 -3.62
N ILE A 223 -2.60 3.41 -4.49
CA ILE A 223 -3.68 4.38 -4.33
C ILE A 223 -5.02 3.68 -4.24
N GLY A 224 -5.79 3.99 -3.19
CA GLY A 224 -7.07 3.36 -2.90
C GLY A 224 -8.21 4.36 -2.70
N HIS A 225 -8.23 5.06 -1.58
CA HIS A 225 -9.40 5.86 -1.19
C HIS A 225 -9.73 6.95 -2.22
N ALA A 226 -8.75 7.74 -2.62
CA ALA A 226 -8.95 8.81 -3.60
C ALA A 226 -9.39 8.22 -4.95
N LEU A 227 -8.66 7.24 -5.49
CA LEU A 227 -8.95 6.62 -6.78
C LEU A 227 -10.38 6.05 -6.83
N ILE A 228 -10.80 5.29 -5.82
CA ILE A 228 -12.15 4.71 -5.80
C ILE A 228 -13.21 5.81 -5.58
N GLY A 229 -12.92 6.83 -4.78
CA GLY A 229 -13.80 7.99 -4.59
C GLY A 229 -14.05 8.75 -5.90
N GLU A 230 -13.01 9.06 -6.64
CA GLU A 230 -13.07 9.70 -7.96
C GLU A 230 -13.82 8.83 -8.98
N ALA A 231 -13.55 7.50 -8.95
CA ALA A 231 -14.20 6.55 -9.85
C ALA A 231 -15.72 6.42 -9.66
N LEU A 232 -16.28 6.85 -8.54
CA LEU A 232 -17.75 6.93 -8.35
C LEU A 232 -18.40 7.94 -9.30
N TYR A 233 -17.63 8.95 -9.72
CA TYR A 233 -18.12 10.00 -10.62
C TYR A 233 -17.69 9.78 -12.06
N ASP A 234 -16.44 9.37 -12.28
CA ASP A 234 -15.81 9.32 -13.61
C ASP A 234 -15.79 7.90 -14.22
N GLY A 235 -16.05 6.89 -13.39
CA GLY A 235 -15.91 5.50 -13.76
C GLY A 235 -14.48 5.00 -13.60
N LEU A 236 -14.33 3.71 -13.28
CA LEU A 236 -13.06 3.11 -12.86
C LEU A 236 -11.99 3.13 -13.95
N ASP A 237 -12.35 2.84 -15.21
CA ASP A 237 -11.43 2.85 -16.35
C ASP A 237 -10.83 4.25 -16.59
N ALA A 238 -11.67 5.28 -16.65
CA ALA A 238 -11.22 6.65 -16.88
C ALA A 238 -10.33 7.16 -15.76
N THR A 239 -10.68 6.87 -14.50
CA THR A 239 -9.91 7.26 -13.32
C THR A 239 -8.53 6.59 -13.32
N VAL A 240 -8.44 5.28 -13.54
CA VAL A 240 -7.15 4.58 -13.60
C VAL A 240 -6.26 5.15 -14.70
N ARG A 241 -6.82 5.42 -15.89
CA ARG A 241 -6.06 6.08 -16.99
C ARG A 241 -5.62 7.50 -16.63
N GLY A 242 -6.44 8.24 -15.87
CA GLY A 242 -6.08 9.54 -15.34
C GLY A 242 -4.83 9.47 -14.47
N TYR A 243 -4.78 8.55 -13.52
CA TYR A 243 -3.59 8.31 -12.69
C TYR A 243 -2.37 7.90 -13.51
N LEU A 244 -2.53 6.98 -14.47
CA LEU A 244 -1.42 6.54 -15.33
C LEU A 244 -0.82 7.69 -16.16
N ALA A 245 -1.62 8.69 -16.53
CA ALA A 245 -1.15 9.86 -17.27
C ALA A 245 -0.36 10.86 -16.39
N LEU A 246 -0.34 10.68 -15.08
CA LEU A 246 0.40 11.50 -14.13
C LEU A 246 1.77 10.89 -13.74
N LEU A 247 2.01 9.60 -14.06
CA LEU A 247 3.25 8.88 -13.80
C LEU A 247 4.29 9.13 -14.89
#